data_3abebe693c8eded4189c604130f2d01e
#
_entry.id   3abebe693c8eded4189c604130f2d01e
#
_cell.length_a   1.000
_cell.length_b   1.000
_cell.length_c   1.000
_cell.angle_alpha   90.00
_cell.angle_beta   90.00
_cell.angle_gamma   90.00
#
_symmetry.space_group_name_H-M   'P 1'
#
loop_
_entity.id
_entity.type
_entity.pdbx_description
1 polymer ?
#
loop_
_entity_poly.entity_id
_entity_poly.type
_entity_poly.pdbx_seq_one_letter_code
_entity_poly.pdbx_strand_id
1 'polypeptide(L)'
;MAEKEITLLKEQIARLDDKKFDLEAWKNRTIIFLERIFGKENSKIKMIQNLHYDYSSWSLRDTFAGGSAKDKDPVRIQAKEILDAVISELESLGLPQQKHEKLKIKELLEDELTGKQVKELETILNSGEQEKEEKIQEILESLEKENLASIISKLLTS
;
A
#
# COMPACT_ATOMS: atom_id res chain seq x y z
N MET A 1 -0.98 13.53 1.51
CA MET A 1 0.02 13.73 2.57
C MET A 1 0.14 12.44 3.36
N ALA A 2 1.32 11.84 3.39
CA ALA A 2 1.59 10.52 4.02
C ALA A 2 2.29 10.65 5.39
N GLU A 3 2.25 11.83 6.01
CA GLU A 3 3.04 12.14 7.22
C GLU A 3 2.73 11.24 8.42
N LYS A 4 1.45 10.90 8.60
CA LYS A 4 1.01 10.02 9.70
C LYS A 4 1.52 8.60 9.50
N GLU A 5 1.42 8.10 8.29
CA GLU A 5 1.88 6.77 7.91
C GLU A 5 3.40 6.66 8.02
N ILE A 6 4.13 7.68 7.55
CA ILE A 6 5.60 7.77 7.69
C ILE A 6 5.99 7.80 9.16
N THR A 7 5.29 8.56 10.00
CA THR A 7 5.56 8.60 11.45
C THR A 7 5.38 7.23 12.10
N LEU A 8 4.29 6.52 11.77
CA LEU A 8 4.05 5.16 12.28
C LEU A 8 5.16 4.18 11.85
N LEU A 9 5.65 4.28 10.63
CA LEU A 9 6.74 3.43 10.14
C LEU A 9 8.08 3.77 10.81
N LYS A 10 8.38 5.06 11.02
CA LYS A 10 9.55 5.51 11.78
C LYS A 10 9.52 5.00 13.25
N GLU A 11 8.35 4.95 13.86
CA GLU A 11 8.18 4.34 15.19
C GLU A 11 8.47 2.83 15.16
N GLN A 12 8.09 2.11 14.09
CA GLN A 12 8.44 0.69 13.96
C GLN A 12 9.95 0.48 13.80
N ILE A 13 10.63 1.36 13.09
CA ILE A 13 12.12 1.33 13.00
C ILE A 13 12.74 1.54 14.38
N ALA A 14 12.29 2.54 15.15
CA ALA A 14 12.80 2.79 16.49
C ALA A 14 12.62 1.58 17.43
N ARG A 15 11.56 0.79 17.26
CA ARG A 15 11.31 -0.44 18.04
C ARG A 15 12.29 -1.58 17.75
N LEU A 16 12.98 -1.55 16.62
CA LEU A 16 14.03 -2.52 16.32
C LEU A 16 15.19 -2.45 17.33
N ASP A 17 15.39 -1.30 17.97
CA ASP A 17 16.43 -1.09 18.97
C ASP A 17 16.01 -1.43 20.41
N ASP A 18 14.76 -1.85 20.60
CA ASP A 18 14.23 -2.22 21.91
C ASP A 18 15.02 -3.40 22.51
N LYS A 19 15.32 -3.32 23.82
CA LYS A 19 16.03 -4.37 24.56
C LYS A 19 15.25 -5.68 24.64
N LYS A 20 13.92 -5.60 24.61
CA LYS A 20 12.99 -6.74 24.63
C LYS A 20 12.32 -6.92 23.26
N PHE A 21 13.10 -6.81 22.18
CA PHE A 21 12.60 -6.97 20.82
C PHE A 21 12.10 -8.39 20.58
N ASP A 22 10.86 -8.51 20.15
CA ASP A 22 10.23 -9.73 19.68
C ASP A 22 9.90 -9.59 18.19
N LEU A 23 10.57 -10.38 17.36
CA LEU A 23 10.45 -10.31 15.91
C LEU A 23 9.01 -10.59 15.45
N GLU A 24 8.35 -11.62 15.99
CA GLU A 24 7.02 -11.99 15.54
C GLU A 24 5.97 -10.95 15.94
N ALA A 25 6.05 -10.44 17.16
CA ALA A 25 5.17 -9.34 17.61
C ALA A 25 5.38 -8.07 16.78
N TRP A 26 6.65 -7.76 16.44
CA TRP A 26 7.01 -6.63 15.60
C TRP A 26 6.51 -6.79 14.17
N LYS A 27 6.71 -7.98 13.56
CA LYS A 27 6.20 -8.31 12.21
C LYS A 27 4.69 -8.12 12.13
N ASN A 28 3.94 -8.72 13.06
CA ASN A 28 2.48 -8.64 13.07
C ASN A 28 2.00 -7.20 13.11
N ARG A 29 2.59 -6.35 13.96
CA ARG A 29 2.24 -4.93 14.03
C ARG A 29 2.59 -4.18 12.75
N THR A 30 3.76 -4.42 12.19
CA THR A 30 4.23 -3.77 10.96
C THR A 30 3.34 -4.17 9.77
N ILE A 31 2.95 -5.43 9.68
CA ILE A 31 2.05 -5.94 8.64
C ILE A 31 0.70 -5.21 8.69
N ILE A 32 0.10 -5.03 9.87
CA ILE A 32 -1.17 -4.29 10.01
C ILE A 32 -1.06 -2.87 9.42
N PHE A 33 0.06 -2.18 9.68
CA PHE A 33 0.25 -0.83 9.11
C PHE A 33 0.45 -0.87 7.60
N LEU A 34 1.26 -1.80 7.09
CA LEU A 34 1.49 -1.96 5.67
C LEU A 34 0.22 -2.38 4.90
N GLU A 35 -0.61 -3.26 5.48
CA GLU A 35 -1.91 -3.64 4.91
C GLU A 35 -2.86 -2.44 4.80
N ARG A 36 -2.87 -1.58 5.80
CA ARG A 36 -3.69 -0.37 5.81
C ARG A 36 -3.21 0.64 4.76
N ILE A 37 -1.89 0.78 4.57
CA ILE A 37 -1.29 1.74 3.64
C ILE A 37 -1.37 1.25 2.19
N PHE A 38 -1.03 -0.01 1.95
CA PHE A 38 -0.78 -0.57 0.62
C PHE A 38 -1.78 -1.65 0.16
N GLY A 39 -2.68 -2.08 1.04
CA GLY A 39 -3.57 -3.23 0.80
C GLY A 39 -2.92 -4.58 1.11
N LYS A 40 -3.76 -5.62 1.27
CA LYS A 40 -3.36 -6.93 1.81
C LYS A 40 -2.41 -7.73 0.92
N GLU A 41 -2.41 -7.53 -0.39
CA GLU A 41 -1.62 -8.33 -1.34
C GLU A 41 -0.32 -7.66 -1.79
N ASN A 42 0.19 -6.72 -1.02
CA ASN A 42 1.38 -5.97 -1.39
C ASN A 42 2.67 -6.79 -1.13
N SER A 43 3.65 -6.66 -2.04
CA SER A 43 4.94 -7.34 -1.93
C SER A 43 5.73 -6.96 -0.67
N LYS A 44 5.56 -5.74 -0.16
CA LYS A 44 6.21 -5.24 1.07
C LYS A 44 5.79 -6.05 2.30
N ILE A 45 4.52 -6.48 2.34
CA ILE A 45 4.00 -7.36 3.40
C ILE A 45 4.73 -8.70 3.35
N LYS A 46 4.88 -9.28 2.15
CA LYS A 46 5.61 -10.55 1.95
C LYS A 46 7.08 -10.43 2.37
N MET A 47 7.72 -9.28 2.11
CA MET A 47 9.10 -9.04 2.57
C MET A 47 9.21 -9.07 4.10
N ILE A 48 8.27 -8.44 4.82
CA ILE A 48 8.24 -8.47 6.30
C ILE A 48 7.90 -9.88 6.81
N GLN A 49 6.96 -10.58 6.18
CA GLN A 49 6.60 -11.95 6.55
C GLN A 49 7.78 -12.91 6.45
N ASN A 50 8.62 -12.73 5.43
CA ASN A 50 9.79 -13.58 5.18
C ASN A 50 10.99 -13.28 6.07
N LEU A 51 10.94 -12.24 6.91
CA LEU A 51 11.98 -12.01 7.91
C LEU A 51 11.99 -13.15 8.94
N HIS A 52 13.11 -13.82 9.07
CA HIS A 52 13.31 -14.88 10.05
C HIS A 52 14.78 -14.96 10.45
N TYR A 53 15.02 -15.47 11.66
CA TYR A 53 16.39 -15.80 12.08
C TYR A 53 16.78 -17.13 11.46
N ASP A 54 17.83 -17.13 10.65
CA ASP A 54 18.43 -18.35 10.15
C ASP A 54 19.49 -18.83 11.15
N TYR A 55 19.11 -19.75 12.02
CA TYR A 55 20.00 -20.34 13.02
C TYR A 55 21.00 -21.32 12.43
N SER A 56 20.88 -21.71 11.16
CA SER A 56 21.75 -22.70 10.53
C SER A 56 23.17 -22.20 10.26
N SER A 57 23.33 -20.88 10.08
CA SER A 57 24.66 -20.27 9.80
C SER A 57 25.33 -19.59 10.99
N TRP A 58 24.69 -19.51 12.14
CA TRP A 58 25.23 -18.83 13.33
C TRP A 58 26.36 -19.60 13.99
N SER A 59 26.34 -20.90 13.88
CA SER A 59 27.34 -21.80 14.51
C SER A 59 28.77 -21.62 13.97
N LEU A 60 28.97 -21.05 12.81
CA LEU A 60 30.27 -20.92 12.14
C LEU A 60 30.87 -19.49 12.16
N ARG A 61 30.08 -18.46 12.52
CA ARG A 61 30.50 -17.05 12.48
C ARG A 61 31.00 -16.50 13.81
N ASP A 62 30.69 -17.15 14.91
CA ASP A 62 30.89 -16.62 16.26
C ASP A 62 32.32 -16.78 16.80
N THR A 63 33.23 -17.41 16.04
CA THR A 63 34.60 -17.66 16.45
C THR A 63 35.60 -16.56 16.10
N PHE A 64 35.21 -15.51 15.32
CA PHE A 64 36.21 -14.55 14.79
C PHE A 64 35.92 -13.06 14.95
N ALA A 65 34.95 -12.61 15.72
CA ALA A 65 34.69 -11.17 15.86
C ALA A 65 34.31 -10.78 17.29
N GLY A 66 35.31 -10.43 18.09
CA GLY A 66 35.12 -9.63 19.30
C GLY A 66 34.64 -8.22 18.95
N GLY A 67 33.35 -8.05 18.77
CA GLY A 67 32.67 -6.78 18.56
C GLY A 67 31.27 -6.85 19.13
N SER A 68 30.83 -5.79 19.83
CA SER A 68 29.55 -5.67 20.51
C SER A 68 28.39 -6.27 19.66
N ALA A 69 27.84 -7.37 20.11
CA ALA A 69 26.87 -8.20 19.38
C ALA A 69 25.49 -7.52 19.14
N LYS A 70 25.30 -6.27 19.56
CA LYS A 70 24.02 -5.55 19.44
C LYS A 70 23.84 -4.77 18.13
N ASP A 71 24.94 -4.42 17.46
CA ASP A 71 24.88 -3.56 16.27
C ASP A 71 24.84 -4.33 14.95
N LYS A 72 24.77 -5.68 14.97
CA LYS A 72 24.88 -6.53 13.78
C LYS A 72 23.84 -7.62 13.66
N ASP A 73 22.65 -7.43 14.20
CA ASP A 73 21.55 -8.36 13.97
C ASP A 73 21.07 -8.22 12.50
N PRO A 74 21.37 -9.19 11.62
CA PRO A 74 21.06 -9.08 10.20
C PRO A 74 19.58 -8.95 9.92
N VAL A 75 18.72 -9.52 10.76
CA VAL A 75 17.26 -9.44 10.61
C VAL A 75 16.77 -8.03 10.92
N ARG A 76 17.30 -7.39 11.96
CA ARG A 76 16.97 -5.99 12.28
C ARG A 76 17.45 -5.03 11.21
N ILE A 77 18.65 -5.25 10.66
CA ILE A 77 19.19 -4.45 9.55
C ILE A 77 18.28 -4.59 8.34
N GLN A 78 17.93 -5.82 7.95
CA GLN A 78 17.04 -6.07 6.81
C GLN A 78 15.64 -5.47 7.03
N ALA A 79 15.08 -5.61 8.23
CA ALA A 79 13.81 -5.01 8.61
C ALA A 79 13.84 -3.48 8.47
N LYS A 80 14.91 -2.85 8.91
CA LYS A 80 15.12 -1.41 8.79
C LYS A 80 15.19 -0.98 7.34
N GLU A 81 16.02 -1.63 6.52
CA GLU A 81 16.16 -1.32 5.09
C GLU A 81 14.82 -1.41 4.33
N ILE A 82 14.00 -2.43 4.65
CA ILE A 82 12.66 -2.56 4.05
C ILE A 82 11.80 -1.35 4.42
N LEU A 83 11.76 -0.95 5.69
CA LEU A 83 10.94 0.18 6.12
C LEU A 83 11.48 1.53 5.62
N ASP A 84 12.79 1.72 5.56
CA ASP A 84 13.40 2.92 5.00
C ASP A 84 13.06 3.06 3.50
N ALA A 85 13.08 1.97 2.73
CA ALA A 85 12.63 1.97 1.34
C ALA A 85 11.15 2.32 1.21
N VAL A 86 10.29 1.80 2.10
CA VAL A 86 8.85 2.11 2.12
C VAL A 86 8.61 3.58 2.45
N ILE A 87 9.33 4.13 3.42
CA ILE A 87 9.25 5.55 3.79
C ILE A 87 9.67 6.43 2.63
N SER A 88 10.79 6.12 1.98
CA SER A 88 11.29 6.86 0.81
C SER A 88 10.28 6.84 -0.35
N GLU A 89 9.59 5.71 -0.57
CA GLU A 89 8.52 5.63 -1.56
C GLU A 89 7.35 6.55 -1.19
N LEU A 90 6.91 6.54 0.08
CA LEU A 90 5.83 7.40 0.55
C LEU A 90 6.19 8.89 0.52
N GLU A 91 7.44 9.24 0.80
CA GLU A 91 7.95 10.62 0.73
C GLU A 91 8.00 11.12 -0.73
N SER A 92 8.37 10.23 -1.66
CA SER A 92 8.55 10.59 -3.09
C SER A 92 7.24 10.54 -3.89
N LEU A 93 6.40 9.54 -3.65
CA LEU A 93 5.21 9.24 -4.46
C LEU A 93 3.89 9.51 -3.72
N GLY A 94 3.95 9.75 -2.40
CA GLY A 94 2.76 9.87 -1.55
C GLY A 94 2.07 8.53 -1.29
N LEU A 95 0.86 8.61 -0.72
CA LEU A 95 0.05 7.40 -0.48
C LEU A 95 -0.34 6.76 -1.80
N PRO A 96 -0.26 5.42 -1.91
CA PRO A 96 -0.77 4.73 -3.08
C PRO A 96 -2.26 5.06 -3.21
N GLN A 97 -2.63 5.65 -4.33
CA GLN A 97 -4.05 5.82 -4.64
C GLN A 97 -4.67 4.43 -4.63
N GLN A 98 -5.77 4.28 -3.91
CA GLN A 98 -6.45 2.99 -3.77
C GLN A 98 -6.90 2.51 -5.16
N LYS A 99 -6.02 1.75 -5.82
CA LYS A 99 -6.31 1.14 -7.14
C LYS A 99 -7.57 0.26 -7.07
N HIS A 100 -7.87 -0.33 -5.90
CA HIS A 100 -9.03 -1.19 -5.72
C HIS A 100 -10.37 -0.46 -5.85
N GLU A 101 -10.51 0.76 -5.33
CA GLU A 101 -11.77 1.52 -5.50
C GLU A 101 -11.96 1.96 -6.95
N LYS A 102 -10.88 2.41 -7.60
CA LYS A 102 -10.95 2.79 -9.02
C LYS A 102 -11.25 1.59 -9.93
N LEU A 103 -10.72 0.41 -9.64
CA LEU A 103 -11.02 -0.82 -10.38
C LEU A 103 -12.48 -1.26 -10.20
N LYS A 104 -12.99 -1.24 -8.96
CA LYS A 104 -14.40 -1.55 -8.69
C LYS A 104 -15.36 -0.58 -9.40
N ILE A 105 -15.06 0.72 -9.32
CA ILE A 105 -15.87 1.74 -10.03
C ILE A 105 -15.80 1.50 -11.54
N LYS A 106 -14.64 1.15 -12.09
CA LYS A 106 -14.49 0.85 -13.51
C LYS A 106 -15.31 -0.38 -13.92
N GLU A 107 -15.22 -1.49 -13.18
CA GLU A 107 -16.02 -2.70 -13.45
C GLU A 107 -17.53 -2.41 -13.38
N LEU A 108 -17.98 -1.64 -12.39
CA LEU A 108 -19.38 -1.23 -12.27
C LEU A 108 -19.84 -0.35 -13.42
N LEU A 109 -18.96 0.52 -13.93
CA LEU A 109 -19.25 1.37 -15.07
C LEU A 109 -19.26 0.57 -16.39
N GLU A 110 -18.40 -0.43 -16.55
CA GLU A 110 -18.35 -1.31 -17.71
C GLU A 110 -19.64 -2.15 -17.87
N ASP A 111 -20.30 -2.50 -16.76
CA ASP A 111 -21.56 -3.25 -16.76
C ASP A 111 -22.77 -2.42 -17.22
N GLU A 112 -22.76 -1.12 -16.96
CA GLU A 112 -23.93 -0.24 -17.16
C GLU A 112 -23.75 0.77 -18.31
N LEU A 113 -22.51 0.97 -18.76
CA LEU A 113 -22.16 1.90 -19.82
C LEU A 113 -21.80 1.18 -21.12
N THR A 114 -22.06 1.83 -22.24
CA THR A 114 -21.55 1.34 -23.53
C THR A 114 -20.02 1.46 -23.58
N GLY A 115 -19.36 0.54 -24.30
CA GLY A 115 -17.90 0.56 -24.43
C GLY A 115 -17.34 1.88 -25.00
N LYS A 116 -18.16 2.67 -25.71
CA LYS A 116 -17.79 4.01 -26.19
C LYS A 116 -17.76 5.00 -25.02
N GLN A 117 -18.77 5.01 -24.18
CA GLN A 117 -18.87 5.90 -23.01
C GLN A 117 -17.79 5.60 -21.97
N VAL A 118 -17.45 4.30 -21.75
CA VAL A 118 -16.35 3.90 -20.86
C VAL A 118 -15.02 4.45 -21.35
N LYS A 119 -14.69 4.32 -22.64
CA LYS A 119 -13.45 4.86 -23.22
C LYS A 119 -13.38 6.38 -23.14
N GLU A 120 -14.49 7.04 -23.33
CA GLU A 120 -14.60 8.50 -23.25
C GLU A 120 -14.35 8.99 -21.83
N LEU A 121 -14.96 8.35 -20.83
CA LEU A 121 -14.70 8.59 -19.41
C LEU A 121 -13.24 8.33 -19.03
N GLU A 122 -12.64 7.23 -19.48
CA GLU A 122 -11.21 6.95 -19.25
C GLU A 122 -10.31 8.04 -19.82
N THR A 123 -10.60 8.51 -21.01
CA THR A 123 -9.83 9.58 -21.66
C THR A 123 -9.92 10.87 -20.83
N ILE A 124 -11.12 11.25 -20.37
CA ILE A 124 -11.35 12.44 -19.55
C ILE A 124 -10.65 12.30 -18.18
N LEU A 125 -10.76 11.13 -17.52
CA LEU A 125 -10.13 10.89 -16.23
C LEU A 125 -8.59 10.96 -16.29
N ASN A 126 -8.00 10.54 -17.40
CA ASN A 126 -6.55 10.55 -17.62
C ASN A 126 -6.03 11.87 -18.22
N SER A 127 -6.90 12.76 -18.74
CA SER A 127 -6.50 14.07 -19.21
C SER A 127 -6.15 14.99 -18.04
N GLY A 128 -5.21 15.93 -18.26
CA GLY A 128 -4.81 16.96 -17.26
C GLY A 128 -5.75 18.16 -17.20
N GLU A 129 -6.92 18.12 -17.82
CA GLU A 129 -7.80 19.26 -18.05
C GLU A 129 -8.56 19.73 -16.79
N GLN A 130 -8.78 21.04 -16.68
CA GLN A 130 -9.51 21.66 -15.57
C GLN A 130 -11.04 21.44 -15.65
N GLU A 131 -11.57 21.06 -16.82
CA GLU A 131 -13.01 20.90 -17.10
C GLU A 131 -13.48 19.44 -17.01
N LYS A 132 -12.79 18.61 -16.25
CA LYS A 132 -13.12 17.16 -16.13
C LYS A 132 -14.52 16.93 -15.60
N GLU A 133 -14.91 17.71 -14.60
CA GLU A 133 -16.18 17.52 -13.88
C GLU A 133 -17.37 17.80 -14.78
N GLU A 134 -17.31 18.87 -15.57
CA GLU A 134 -18.36 19.24 -16.54
C GLU A 134 -18.52 18.17 -17.63
N LYS A 135 -17.41 17.71 -18.21
CA LYS A 135 -17.43 16.65 -19.24
C LYS A 135 -17.95 15.30 -18.73
N ILE A 136 -17.59 14.94 -17.49
CA ILE A 136 -18.13 13.73 -16.84
C ILE A 136 -19.61 13.89 -16.59
N GLN A 137 -20.07 15.07 -16.16
CA GLN A 137 -21.48 15.35 -15.93
C GLN A 137 -22.28 15.23 -17.21
N GLU A 138 -21.80 15.78 -18.34
CA GLU A 138 -22.47 15.63 -19.65
C GLU A 138 -22.66 14.15 -20.05
N ILE A 139 -21.65 13.30 -19.83
CA ILE A 139 -21.76 11.87 -20.11
C ILE A 139 -22.81 11.22 -19.20
N LEU A 140 -22.78 11.54 -17.89
CA LEU A 140 -23.72 10.99 -16.92
C LEU A 140 -25.16 11.45 -17.19
N GLU A 141 -25.37 12.70 -17.61
CA GLU A 141 -26.68 13.23 -17.99
C GLU A 141 -27.25 12.57 -19.27
N SER A 142 -26.39 12.03 -20.12
CA SER A 142 -26.79 11.26 -21.30
C SER A 142 -27.27 9.85 -20.99
N LEU A 143 -27.11 9.36 -19.76
CA LEU A 143 -27.53 8.04 -19.34
C LEU A 143 -29.00 8.01 -18.96
N GLU A 144 -29.63 6.84 -19.16
CA GLU A 144 -31.00 6.60 -18.67
C GLU A 144 -31.00 6.58 -17.12
N LYS A 145 -32.09 7.09 -16.53
CA LYS A 145 -32.22 7.16 -15.06
C LYS A 145 -32.07 5.82 -14.36
N GLU A 146 -32.49 4.75 -15.04
CA GLU A 146 -32.40 3.38 -14.52
C GLU A 146 -30.95 2.93 -14.41
N ASN A 147 -30.10 3.23 -15.39
CA ASN A 147 -28.68 2.91 -15.36
C ASN A 147 -27.93 3.70 -14.24
N LEU A 148 -28.25 4.99 -14.09
CA LEU A 148 -27.71 5.79 -13.00
C LEU A 148 -28.12 5.25 -11.63
N ALA A 149 -29.37 4.86 -11.46
CA ALA A 149 -29.86 4.29 -10.20
C ALA A 149 -29.18 2.94 -9.90
N SER A 150 -28.94 2.11 -10.91
CA SER A 150 -28.20 0.85 -10.79
C SER A 150 -26.76 1.07 -10.36
N ILE A 151 -26.05 1.99 -11.01
CA ILE A 151 -24.67 2.36 -10.67
C ILE A 151 -24.58 2.84 -9.22
N ILE A 152 -25.45 3.78 -8.81
CA ILE A 152 -25.46 4.32 -7.45
C ILE A 152 -25.77 3.22 -6.43
N SER A 153 -26.78 2.38 -6.70
CA SER A 153 -27.13 1.27 -5.82
C SER A 153 -25.97 0.30 -5.62
N LYS A 154 -25.29 -0.10 -6.70
CA LYS A 154 -24.11 -0.98 -6.64
C LYS A 154 -22.94 -0.34 -5.89
N LEU A 155 -22.70 0.98 -6.08
CA LEU A 155 -21.65 1.71 -5.34
C LEU A 155 -21.92 1.78 -3.83
N LEU A 156 -23.20 1.91 -3.44
CA LEU A 156 -23.57 1.99 -2.01
C LEU A 156 -23.57 0.62 -1.32
N THR A 157 -23.67 -0.47 -2.06
CA THR A 157 -23.75 -1.84 -1.53
C THR A 157 -22.43 -2.62 -1.64
N SER A 158 -21.41 -2.08 -2.31
CA SER A 158 -20.09 -2.69 -2.48
C SER A 158 -19.11 -2.23 -1.39
#